data_9828e317f2b9bb16d0c0d7863517900a
#
_entry.id   9828e317f2b9bb16d0c0d7863517900a
#
_cell.length_a   1.000
_cell.length_b   1.000
_cell.length_c   1.000
_cell.angle_alpha   90.00
_cell.angle_beta   90.00
_cell.angle_gamma   90.00
#
_symmetry.space_group_name_H-M   'P 1'
#
loop_
_entity.id
_entity.type
_entity.pdbx_description
1 polymer ?
#
loop_
_entity_poly.entity_id
_entity_poly.type
_entity_poly.pdbx_seq_one_letter_code
_entity_poly.pdbx_strand_id
1 'polypeptide(L)'
;MTVQENQFDFAAFDADAVLGWYDQHARELPWRARSPELAPAYHVFLSELMLQQTAVATVIPYFNEFIRRWPDIHALAAADEDDVLRAWAGLGYYARARNMVKAAREISMAREGRFPQTADELIKLPGVGPYTAGAIAAIAFAQPAVVLDGNIERVLIRFAGIDQPKKLVRDSLAERYLSILPETRRSDFPQALMDIGAGVCTPKQAKCDICPLAAGCAACRRSNPEDLPVKPAKPAKPVRQGEIYVISNPFNQILMTRRAPTGLLGGMMGFPSSGWDKSHHDQKLLAALADARKIRLPQRFSHIFTHFRADMEVFHIQVNTSWQPPENYSWADINPDDWPTLFKKAWQQAESFLKYTGG
;
A
#
# COMPACT_ATOMS: atom_id res chain seq x y z
N MET A 1 -2.64 31.70 11.08
CA MET A 1 -1.69 31.57 12.21
C MET A 1 -0.38 31.17 11.60
N THR A 2 0.54 32.11 11.48
CA THR A 2 1.91 31.90 10.99
C THR A 2 2.65 31.00 11.96
N VAL A 3 3.05 29.83 11.52
CA VAL A 3 3.96 28.94 12.26
C VAL A 3 5.30 29.67 12.35
N GLN A 4 5.78 29.92 13.56
CA GLN A 4 7.06 30.58 13.79
C GLN A 4 8.19 29.78 13.12
N GLU A 5 8.89 30.42 12.20
CA GLU A 5 10.09 29.94 11.50
C GLU A 5 11.25 29.77 12.49
N ASN A 6 11.34 28.80 13.30
CA ASN A 6 12.52 28.34 14.06
C ASN A 6 12.14 27.39 15.22
N GLN A 7 11.07 26.62 15.10
CA GLN A 7 10.49 25.91 16.25
C GLN A 7 11.15 24.56 16.56
N PHE A 8 11.97 23.99 15.65
CA PHE A 8 12.55 22.66 15.85
C PHE A 8 14.06 22.71 15.83
N ASP A 9 14.69 22.26 16.91
CA ASP A 9 16.13 22.23 17.05
C ASP A 9 16.72 20.90 16.54
N PHE A 10 17.55 20.99 15.52
CA PHE A 10 18.34 19.91 14.94
C PHE A 10 19.85 20.19 15.02
N ALA A 11 20.30 21.19 15.78
CA ALA A 11 21.71 21.55 15.86
C ALA A 11 22.61 20.40 16.38
N ALA A 12 22.05 19.57 17.25
CA ALA A 12 22.73 18.39 17.78
C ALA A 12 22.51 17.11 16.94
N PHE A 13 21.94 17.20 15.72
CA PHE A 13 21.74 16.04 14.88
C PHE A 13 23.05 15.60 14.22
N ASP A 14 23.46 14.40 14.51
CA ASP A 14 24.73 13.83 14.03
C ASP A 14 24.45 12.86 12.85
N ALA A 15 24.60 13.37 11.62
CA ALA A 15 24.42 12.57 10.41
C ALA A 15 25.55 11.53 10.23
N ASP A 16 26.75 11.82 10.72
CA ASP A 16 27.88 10.89 10.64
C ASP A 16 27.69 9.71 11.59
N ALA A 17 27.16 9.95 12.81
CA ALA A 17 26.76 8.87 13.72
C ALA A 17 25.65 7.98 13.11
N VAL A 18 24.68 8.55 12.39
CA VAL A 18 23.65 7.80 11.65
C VAL A 18 24.28 6.92 10.58
N LEU A 19 25.18 7.46 9.77
CA LEU A 19 25.84 6.72 8.69
C LEU A 19 26.80 5.65 9.24
N GLY A 20 27.56 5.96 10.30
CA GLY A 20 28.44 4.99 10.97
C GLY A 20 27.66 3.82 11.58
N TRP A 21 26.49 4.09 12.15
CA TRP A 21 25.57 3.04 12.61
C TRP A 21 25.05 2.19 11.43
N TYR A 22 24.70 2.83 10.31
CA TYR A 22 24.21 2.15 9.11
C TYR A 22 25.24 1.19 8.52
N ASP A 23 26.53 1.55 8.54
CA ASP A 23 27.60 0.68 8.06
C ASP A 23 27.64 -0.68 8.77
N GLN A 24 27.26 -0.70 10.04
CA GLN A 24 27.28 -1.91 10.88
C GLN A 24 25.94 -2.65 10.93
N HIS A 25 24.82 -1.96 10.71
CA HIS A 25 23.49 -2.48 11.03
C HIS A 25 22.50 -2.41 9.86
N ALA A 26 22.94 -1.97 8.67
CA ALA A 26 22.03 -1.87 7.51
C ALA A 26 21.36 -3.19 7.20
N ARG A 27 20.05 -3.16 7.00
CA ARG A 27 19.29 -4.34 6.57
C ARG A 27 19.69 -4.74 5.16
N GLU A 28 19.92 -6.03 4.95
CA GLU A 28 20.12 -6.59 3.62
C GLU A 28 18.78 -6.78 2.94
N LEU A 29 18.54 -5.98 1.90
CA LEU A 29 17.29 -6.02 1.13
C LEU A 29 17.64 -6.10 -0.36
N PRO A 30 16.90 -6.89 -1.17
CA PRO A 30 17.28 -7.19 -2.55
C PRO A 30 17.26 -5.98 -3.49
N TRP A 31 16.67 -4.87 -3.08
CA TRP A 31 16.60 -3.61 -3.84
C TRP A 31 17.59 -2.55 -3.38
N ARG A 32 18.51 -2.89 -2.45
CA ARG A 32 19.50 -1.95 -1.90
C ARG A 32 20.88 -2.20 -2.46
N ALA A 33 21.63 -1.13 -2.61
CA ALA A 33 23.08 -1.13 -2.73
C ALA A 33 23.66 -0.27 -1.60
N ARG A 34 24.97 -0.39 -1.32
CA ARG A 34 25.69 0.41 -0.33
C ARG A 34 26.74 1.27 -1.03
N SER A 35 26.97 2.47 -0.53
CA SER A 35 28.04 3.33 -1.03
C SER A 35 29.38 2.58 -1.14
N PRO A 36 30.13 2.81 -2.22
CA PRO A 36 29.92 3.85 -3.24
C PRO A 36 28.89 3.51 -4.32
N GLU A 37 28.35 2.29 -4.35
CA GLU A 37 27.39 1.86 -5.35
C GLU A 37 26.01 2.45 -5.08
N LEU A 38 25.27 2.73 -6.16
CA LEU A 38 23.88 3.12 -6.11
C LEU A 38 22.99 1.98 -6.56
N ALA A 39 21.85 1.82 -5.90
CA ALA A 39 20.87 0.84 -6.32
C ALA A 39 20.28 1.21 -7.71
N PRO A 40 20.05 0.24 -8.61
CA PRO A 40 19.43 0.53 -9.89
C PRO A 40 18.07 1.25 -9.70
N ALA A 41 17.84 2.31 -10.47
CA ALA A 41 16.62 3.12 -10.35
C ALA A 41 15.34 2.29 -10.52
N TYR A 42 15.38 1.29 -11.38
CA TYR A 42 14.26 0.34 -11.55
C TYR A 42 13.98 -0.46 -10.27
N HIS A 43 15.01 -0.92 -9.57
CA HIS A 43 14.86 -1.66 -8.31
C HIS A 43 14.25 -0.77 -7.21
N VAL A 44 14.73 0.47 -7.10
CA VAL A 44 14.17 1.43 -6.15
C VAL A 44 12.72 1.77 -6.49
N PHE A 45 12.43 2.08 -7.75
CA PHE A 45 11.07 2.35 -8.22
C PHE A 45 10.11 1.21 -7.90
N LEU A 46 10.48 -0.03 -8.22
CA LEU A 46 9.65 -1.21 -8.00
C LEU A 46 9.40 -1.44 -6.51
N SER A 47 10.46 -1.42 -5.69
CA SER A 47 10.35 -1.64 -4.25
C SER A 47 9.53 -0.56 -3.56
N GLU A 48 9.72 0.72 -3.90
CA GLU A 48 8.98 1.83 -3.28
C GLU A 48 7.48 1.76 -3.57
N LEU A 49 7.07 1.34 -4.77
CA LEU A 49 5.66 1.12 -5.09
C LEU A 49 5.09 -0.11 -4.37
N MET A 50 5.86 -1.19 -4.23
CA MET A 50 5.44 -2.38 -3.51
C MET A 50 5.32 -2.14 -2.00
N LEU A 51 6.22 -1.36 -1.41
CA LEU A 51 6.27 -1.04 0.02
C LEU A 51 5.16 -0.08 0.47
N GLN A 52 4.46 0.60 -0.44
CA GLN A 52 3.32 1.42 -0.06
C GLN A 52 2.28 0.59 0.70
N GLN A 53 2.15 0.80 2.01
CA GLN A 53 1.21 0.11 2.91
C GLN A 53 1.39 -1.43 2.98
N THR A 54 2.58 -1.93 2.63
CA THR A 54 2.90 -3.36 2.66
C THR A 54 4.18 -3.58 3.47
N ALA A 55 4.23 -4.61 4.28
CA ALA A 55 5.38 -4.94 5.11
C ALA A 55 6.56 -5.46 4.27
N VAL A 56 7.79 -5.13 4.66
CA VAL A 56 9.03 -5.53 3.96
C VAL A 56 9.09 -7.04 3.74
N ALA A 57 8.81 -7.84 4.77
CA ALA A 57 8.86 -9.30 4.67
C ALA A 57 7.89 -9.86 3.61
N THR A 58 6.74 -9.20 3.41
CA THR A 58 5.79 -9.56 2.36
C THR A 58 6.32 -9.15 0.98
N VAL A 59 7.00 -8.01 0.87
CA VAL A 59 7.46 -7.48 -0.43
C VAL A 59 8.63 -8.27 -1.01
N ILE A 60 9.56 -8.77 -0.18
CA ILE A 60 10.76 -9.47 -0.66
C ILE A 60 10.47 -10.57 -1.70
N PRO A 61 9.59 -11.55 -1.47
CA PRO A 61 9.31 -12.60 -2.46
C PRO A 61 8.67 -12.04 -3.74
N TYR A 62 7.81 -11.04 -3.63
CA TYR A 62 7.22 -10.40 -4.82
C TYR A 62 8.24 -9.64 -5.64
N PHE A 63 9.11 -8.88 -4.99
CA PHE A 63 10.19 -8.16 -5.67
C PHE A 63 11.08 -9.11 -6.47
N ASN A 64 11.53 -10.19 -5.85
CA ASN A 64 12.38 -11.19 -6.51
C ASN A 64 11.67 -11.83 -7.72
N GLU A 65 10.38 -12.15 -7.59
CA GLU A 65 9.60 -12.70 -8.68
C GLU A 65 9.39 -11.69 -9.82
N PHE A 66 9.18 -10.40 -9.49
CA PHE A 66 9.06 -9.35 -10.48
C PHE A 66 10.36 -9.13 -11.26
N ILE A 67 11.51 -9.07 -10.56
CA ILE A 67 12.82 -8.95 -11.23
C ILE A 67 13.12 -10.17 -12.10
N ARG A 68 12.71 -11.37 -11.67
CA ARG A 68 12.87 -12.59 -12.47
C ARG A 68 12.02 -12.56 -13.74
N ARG A 69 10.78 -12.05 -13.70
CA ARG A 69 9.88 -11.97 -14.86
C ARG A 69 10.16 -10.77 -15.75
N TRP A 70 10.42 -9.65 -15.16
CA TRP A 70 10.62 -8.36 -15.82
C TRP A 70 11.88 -7.70 -15.27
N PRO A 71 13.07 -8.11 -15.80
CA PRO A 71 14.36 -7.72 -15.22
C PRO A 71 14.69 -6.23 -15.38
N ASP A 72 14.01 -5.54 -16.26
CA ASP A 72 14.21 -4.11 -16.50
C ASP A 72 12.89 -3.40 -16.83
N ILE A 73 12.99 -2.07 -16.98
CA ILE A 73 11.81 -1.22 -17.21
C ILE A 73 11.16 -1.49 -18.57
N HIS A 74 11.92 -1.92 -19.58
CA HIS A 74 11.39 -2.24 -20.92
C HIS A 74 10.59 -3.54 -20.89
N ALA A 75 11.09 -4.54 -20.20
CA ALA A 75 10.38 -5.80 -19.98
C ALA A 75 9.06 -5.58 -19.25
N LEU A 76 9.05 -4.74 -18.18
CA LEU A 76 7.84 -4.41 -17.45
C LEU A 76 6.85 -3.58 -18.31
N ALA A 77 7.37 -2.65 -19.12
CA ALA A 77 6.54 -1.83 -20.02
C ALA A 77 5.84 -2.66 -21.10
N ALA A 78 6.51 -3.69 -21.61
CA ALA A 78 5.99 -4.62 -22.63
C ALA A 78 5.06 -5.69 -22.05
N ALA A 79 5.02 -5.84 -20.70
CA ALA A 79 4.21 -6.85 -20.06
C ALA A 79 2.70 -6.65 -20.28
N ASP A 80 1.98 -7.76 -20.38
CA ASP A 80 0.52 -7.76 -20.31
C ASP A 80 0.08 -7.30 -18.91
N GLU A 81 -0.87 -6.35 -18.86
CA GLU A 81 -1.32 -5.77 -17.58
C GLU A 81 -1.97 -6.82 -16.68
N ASP A 82 -2.71 -7.77 -17.25
CA ASP A 82 -3.35 -8.83 -16.48
C ASP A 82 -2.32 -9.80 -15.88
N ASP A 83 -1.19 -10.05 -16.58
CA ASP A 83 -0.06 -10.84 -16.04
C ASP A 83 0.59 -10.15 -14.85
N VAL A 84 0.79 -8.83 -14.95
CA VAL A 84 1.32 -8.03 -13.83
C VAL A 84 0.35 -8.02 -12.65
N LEU A 85 -0.95 -7.86 -12.90
CA LEU A 85 -1.98 -7.89 -11.85
C LEU A 85 -2.08 -9.27 -11.18
N ARG A 86 -1.92 -10.37 -11.94
CA ARG A 86 -1.83 -11.73 -11.37
C ARG A 86 -0.61 -11.89 -10.47
N ALA A 87 0.56 -11.44 -10.91
CA ALA A 87 1.77 -11.48 -10.10
C ALA A 87 1.71 -10.57 -8.86
N TRP A 88 0.89 -9.51 -8.90
CA TRP A 88 0.65 -8.60 -7.77
C TRP A 88 -0.36 -9.13 -6.75
N ALA A 89 -1.06 -10.22 -7.06
CA ALA A 89 -2.13 -10.75 -6.20
C ALA A 89 -1.61 -11.05 -4.79
N GLY A 90 -2.27 -10.50 -3.76
CA GLY A 90 -1.83 -10.59 -2.36
C GLY A 90 -1.22 -9.31 -1.79
N LEU A 91 -0.62 -8.44 -2.60
CA LEU A 91 -0.11 -7.13 -2.13
C LEU A 91 -1.22 -6.10 -1.89
N GLY A 92 -2.40 -6.31 -2.48
CA GLY A 92 -3.54 -5.38 -2.39
C GLY A 92 -3.33 -4.06 -3.14
N TYR A 93 -4.33 -3.16 -3.07
CA TYR A 93 -4.24 -1.82 -3.70
C TYR A 93 -3.78 -1.87 -5.16
N TYR A 94 -4.46 -2.62 -6.00
CA TYR A 94 -4.10 -2.91 -7.39
C TYR A 94 -3.92 -1.68 -8.29
N ALA A 95 -4.43 -0.52 -7.88
CA ALA A 95 -4.14 0.74 -8.54
C ALA A 95 -2.63 1.05 -8.59
N ARG A 96 -1.85 0.56 -7.59
CA ARG A 96 -0.38 0.69 -7.59
C ARG A 96 0.24 -0.07 -8.77
N ALA A 97 -0.17 -1.33 -8.96
CA ALA A 97 0.32 -2.15 -10.08
C ALA A 97 -0.04 -1.54 -11.43
N ARG A 98 -1.29 -1.09 -11.62
CA ARG A 98 -1.69 -0.41 -12.86
C ARG A 98 -0.90 0.86 -13.13
N ASN A 99 -0.70 1.69 -12.11
CA ASN A 99 0.08 2.92 -12.24
C ASN A 99 1.56 2.61 -12.49
N MET A 100 2.10 1.55 -11.87
CA MET A 100 3.46 1.09 -12.11
C MET A 100 3.67 0.70 -13.57
N VAL A 101 2.74 -0.06 -14.17
CA VAL A 101 2.80 -0.42 -15.61
C VAL A 101 2.71 0.84 -16.48
N LYS A 102 1.82 1.78 -16.17
CA LYS A 102 1.71 3.05 -16.91
C LYS A 102 2.99 3.87 -16.82
N ALA A 103 3.59 4.00 -15.64
CA ALA A 103 4.87 4.68 -15.46
C ALA A 103 6.01 3.97 -16.20
N ALA A 104 6.04 2.62 -16.18
CA ALA A 104 7.02 1.85 -16.92
C ALA A 104 6.93 2.10 -18.44
N ARG A 105 5.71 2.13 -18.98
CA ARG A 105 5.48 2.45 -20.40
C ARG A 105 5.94 3.87 -20.74
N GLU A 106 5.65 4.86 -19.88
CA GLU A 106 6.11 6.24 -20.07
C GLU A 106 7.64 6.33 -20.06
N ILE A 107 8.31 5.71 -19.09
CA ILE A 107 9.77 5.71 -19.01
C ILE A 107 10.39 5.00 -20.21
N SER A 108 9.86 3.84 -20.57
CA SER A 108 10.37 3.05 -21.69
C SER A 108 10.22 3.76 -23.03
N MET A 109 9.03 4.33 -23.31
CA MET A 109 8.69 4.87 -24.62
C MET A 109 9.13 6.35 -24.79
N ALA A 110 8.85 7.19 -23.79
CA ALA A 110 9.11 8.62 -23.90
C ALA A 110 10.53 9.00 -23.46
N ARG A 111 11.24 8.14 -22.74
CA ARG A 111 12.55 8.41 -22.15
C ARG A 111 13.61 7.35 -22.47
N GLU A 112 13.34 6.43 -23.40
CA GLU A 112 14.26 5.36 -23.82
C GLU A 112 14.77 4.52 -22.62
N GLY A 113 13.92 4.27 -21.64
CA GLY A 113 14.25 3.54 -20.43
C GLY A 113 15.00 4.33 -19.36
N ARG A 114 15.30 5.61 -19.60
CA ARG A 114 16.03 6.48 -18.66
C ARG A 114 15.08 7.07 -17.63
N PHE A 115 15.30 6.77 -16.37
CA PHE A 115 14.54 7.38 -15.28
C PHE A 115 14.83 8.87 -15.14
N PRO A 116 13.83 9.71 -14.85
CA PRO A 116 14.05 11.06 -14.34
C PRO A 116 14.89 11.00 -13.05
N GLN A 117 15.78 11.95 -12.84
CA GLN A 117 16.69 11.94 -11.71
C GLN A 117 16.25 12.84 -10.55
N THR A 118 15.40 13.83 -10.84
CA THR A 118 14.93 14.80 -9.83
C THR A 118 13.55 14.44 -9.32
N ALA A 119 13.26 14.79 -8.06
CA ALA A 119 11.94 14.58 -7.47
C ALA A 119 10.82 15.29 -8.25
N ASP A 120 11.10 16.50 -8.78
CA ASP A 120 10.14 17.30 -9.56
C ASP A 120 9.77 16.68 -10.91
N GLU A 121 10.64 15.88 -11.47
CA GLU A 121 10.35 15.12 -12.69
C GLU A 121 9.70 13.78 -12.38
N LEU A 122 10.19 13.07 -11.34
CA LEU A 122 9.68 11.78 -10.92
C LEU A 122 8.22 11.85 -10.48
N ILE A 123 7.81 12.93 -9.81
CA ILE A 123 6.43 13.11 -9.33
C ILE A 123 5.40 13.18 -10.47
N LYS A 124 5.83 13.44 -11.70
CA LYS A 124 4.95 13.48 -12.88
C LYS A 124 4.58 12.08 -13.37
N LEU A 125 5.30 11.05 -12.94
CA LEU A 125 5.04 9.66 -13.33
C LEU A 125 3.77 9.12 -12.65
N PRO A 126 2.97 8.31 -13.35
CA PRO A 126 1.77 7.69 -12.78
C PRO A 126 2.07 6.91 -11.48
N GLY A 127 1.35 7.20 -10.41
CA GLY A 127 1.48 6.52 -9.12
C GLY A 127 2.66 6.92 -8.26
N VAL A 128 3.50 7.83 -8.73
CA VAL A 128 4.63 8.39 -7.99
C VAL A 128 4.17 9.64 -7.23
N GLY A 129 4.06 9.51 -5.91
CA GLY A 129 3.76 10.64 -5.02
C GLY A 129 5.04 11.35 -4.53
N PRO A 130 4.90 12.45 -3.75
CA PRO A 130 6.04 13.23 -3.26
C PRO A 130 7.09 12.39 -2.52
N TYR A 131 6.65 11.47 -1.64
CA TYR A 131 7.54 10.55 -0.95
C TYR A 131 8.30 9.64 -1.90
N THR A 132 7.59 8.93 -2.81
CA THR A 132 8.21 8.00 -3.75
C THR A 132 9.17 8.72 -4.70
N ALA A 133 8.83 9.92 -5.15
CA ALA A 133 9.71 10.77 -5.97
C ALA A 133 11.01 11.12 -5.23
N GLY A 134 10.88 11.58 -3.97
CA GLY A 134 12.02 11.88 -3.13
C GLY A 134 12.91 10.66 -2.84
N ALA A 135 12.29 9.52 -2.54
CA ALA A 135 13.01 8.27 -2.27
C ALA A 135 13.81 7.78 -3.50
N ILE A 136 13.20 7.78 -4.68
CA ILE A 136 13.90 7.41 -5.92
C ILE A 136 15.04 8.39 -6.22
N ALA A 137 14.80 9.71 -6.13
CA ALA A 137 15.81 10.72 -6.37
C ALA A 137 17.01 10.60 -5.42
N ALA A 138 16.75 10.41 -4.12
CA ALA A 138 17.81 10.27 -3.12
C ALA A 138 18.54 8.93 -3.25
N ILE A 139 17.83 7.81 -3.31
CA ILE A 139 18.41 6.47 -3.20
C ILE A 139 19.10 6.05 -4.49
N ALA A 140 18.45 6.26 -5.66
CA ALA A 140 19.00 5.82 -6.94
C ALA A 140 19.96 6.84 -7.59
N PHE A 141 19.84 8.13 -7.24
CA PHE A 141 20.60 9.19 -7.92
C PHE A 141 21.37 10.10 -6.96
N ALA A 142 21.37 9.80 -5.65
CA ALA A 142 22.03 10.60 -4.61
C ALA A 142 21.66 12.10 -4.64
N GLN A 143 20.46 12.44 -5.15
CA GLN A 143 19.99 13.81 -5.20
C GLN A 143 19.59 14.33 -3.81
N PRO A 144 19.75 15.62 -3.54
CA PRO A 144 19.24 16.24 -2.31
C PRO A 144 17.71 16.34 -2.38
N ALA A 145 17.01 15.29 -1.92
CA ALA A 145 15.58 15.22 -1.96
C ALA A 145 14.99 14.87 -0.59
N VAL A 146 13.79 15.36 -0.31
CA VAL A 146 13.06 15.09 0.93
C VAL A 146 12.52 13.66 0.90
N VAL A 147 12.93 12.86 1.90
CA VAL A 147 12.43 11.51 2.10
C VAL A 147 11.83 11.40 3.51
N LEU A 148 10.50 11.44 3.60
CA LEU A 148 9.77 11.40 4.87
C LEU A 148 8.72 10.30 4.83
N ASP A 149 9.12 9.08 5.20
CA ASP A 149 8.20 7.99 5.52
C ASP A 149 7.78 8.03 6.99
N GLY A 150 6.88 7.13 7.39
CA GLY A 150 6.44 7.07 8.78
C GLY A 150 7.55 6.75 9.80
N ASN A 151 8.65 6.12 9.37
CA ASN A 151 9.80 5.81 10.21
C ASN A 151 10.66 7.07 10.40
N ILE A 152 11.03 7.71 9.31
CA ILE A 152 11.84 8.94 9.32
C ILE A 152 11.10 10.06 10.05
N GLU A 153 9.81 10.30 9.74
CA GLU A 153 9.00 11.27 10.48
C GLU A 153 9.04 11.01 11.99
N ARG A 154 8.93 9.76 12.42
CA ARG A 154 8.98 9.41 13.86
C ARG A 154 10.34 9.67 14.47
N VAL A 155 11.43 9.30 13.80
CA VAL A 155 12.80 9.56 14.27
C VAL A 155 13.02 11.05 14.46
N LEU A 156 12.70 11.86 13.46
CA LEU A 156 12.92 13.31 13.50
C LEU A 156 12.01 14.01 14.51
N ILE A 157 10.74 13.64 14.61
CA ILE A 157 9.79 14.17 15.61
C ILE A 157 10.28 13.86 17.01
N ARG A 158 10.76 12.64 17.28
CA ARG A 158 11.33 12.27 18.57
C ARG A 158 12.63 12.98 18.87
N PHE A 159 13.51 13.08 17.86
CA PHE A 159 14.78 13.79 18.00
C PHE A 159 14.57 15.23 18.45
N ALA A 160 13.73 15.98 17.78
CA ALA A 160 13.44 17.37 18.11
C ALA A 160 12.38 17.55 19.24
N GLY A 161 11.80 16.46 19.75
CA GLY A 161 10.80 16.52 20.83
C GLY A 161 9.48 17.18 20.44
N ILE A 162 9.07 17.09 19.19
CA ILE A 162 7.88 17.77 18.64
C ILE A 162 6.60 17.14 19.21
N ASP A 163 5.84 17.90 19.95
CA ASP A 163 4.59 17.47 20.59
C ASP A 163 3.32 17.93 19.86
N GLN A 164 3.46 18.24 18.58
CA GLN A 164 2.37 18.58 17.69
C GLN A 164 2.01 17.39 16.78
N PRO A 165 0.74 17.32 16.32
CA PRO A 165 0.34 16.33 15.33
C PRO A 165 1.17 16.43 14.06
N LYS A 166 1.72 15.32 13.58
CA LYS A 166 2.65 15.27 12.45
C LYS A 166 2.12 15.94 11.16
N LYS A 167 0.81 15.98 10.95
CA LYS A 167 0.20 16.65 9.80
C LYS A 167 0.45 18.17 9.81
N LEU A 168 0.57 18.78 10.98
CA LEU A 168 0.78 20.22 11.13
C LEU A 168 2.25 20.63 10.97
N VAL A 169 3.17 19.69 11.13
CA VAL A 169 4.61 19.98 11.17
C VAL A 169 5.37 19.40 9.96
N ARG A 170 4.66 18.77 9.03
CA ARG A 170 5.29 18.02 7.94
C ARG A 170 6.14 18.88 7.02
N ASP A 171 5.68 20.09 6.69
CA ASP A 171 6.41 21.00 5.80
C ASP A 171 7.68 21.51 6.50
N SER A 172 7.57 21.97 7.74
CA SER A 172 8.74 22.37 8.54
C SER A 172 9.71 21.20 8.77
N LEU A 173 9.19 19.98 8.92
CA LEU A 173 10.01 18.79 9.05
C LEU A 173 10.78 18.46 7.76
N ALA A 174 10.17 18.73 6.59
CA ALA A 174 10.82 18.59 5.29
C ALA A 174 11.99 19.57 5.12
N GLU A 175 11.81 20.83 5.51
CA GLU A 175 12.89 21.84 5.50
C GLU A 175 14.04 21.44 6.44
N ARG A 176 13.70 20.96 7.64
CA ARG A 176 14.70 20.47 8.61
C ARG A 176 15.42 19.21 8.14
N TYR A 177 14.72 18.30 7.47
CA TYR A 177 15.35 17.14 6.85
C TYR A 177 16.42 17.55 5.84
N LEU A 178 16.17 18.54 5.00
CA LEU A 178 17.18 19.05 4.05
C LEU A 178 18.37 19.70 4.75
N SER A 179 18.18 20.37 5.89
CA SER A 179 19.25 21.01 6.64
C SER A 179 20.21 20.04 7.34
N ILE A 180 19.77 18.81 7.60
CA ILE A 180 20.60 17.75 8.19
C ILE A 180 21.12 16.74 7.18
N LEU A 181 20.79 16.95 5.88
CA LEU A 181 21.22 16.06 4.82
C LEU A 181 22.74 16.15 4.63
N PRO A 182 23.49 15.03 4.69
CA PRO A 182 24.92 15.06 4.48
C PRO A 182 25.31 15.42 3.04
N GLU A 183 26.50 15.98 2.83
CA GLU A 183 26.99 16.30 1.48
C GLU A 183 27.31 15.05 0.67
N THR A 184 27.77 14.00 1.34
CA THR A 184 28.09 12.69 0.76
C THR A 184 27.14 11.62 1.27
N ARG A 185 27.08 10.47 0.58
CA ARG A 185 26.26 9.31 1.00
C ARG A 185 24.76 9.64 1.13
N ARG A 186 24.26 10.53 0.29
CA ARG A 186 22.84 10.92 0.26
C ARG A 186 21.89 9.76 -0.05
N SER A 187 22.40 8.71 -0.71
CA SER A 187 21.65 7.49 -0.95
C SER A 187 21.48 6.66 0.32
N ASP A 188 22.52 6.57 1.16
CA ASP A 188 22.49 5.80 2.39
C ASP A 188 21.66 6.46 3.49
N PHE A 189 21.71 7.79 3.58
CA PHE A 189 21.13 8.54 4.68
C PHE A 189 19.63 8.29 4.93
N PRO A 190 18.73 8.38 3.93
CA PRO A 190 17.33 8.03 4.13
C PRO A 190 17.15 6.55 4.50
N GLN A 191 17.94 5.65 3.93
CA GLN A 191 17.87 4.23 4.23
C GLN A 191 18.31 3.94 5.68
N ALA A 192 19.32 4.64 6.18
CA ALA A 192 19.77 4.58 7.56
C ALA A 192 18.68 5.04 8.53
N LEU A 193 18.02 6.16 8.25
CA LEU A 193 16.93 6.66 9.07
C LEU A 193 15.70 5.73 9.06
N MET A 194 15.39 5.12 7.91
CA MET A 194 14.35 4.09 7.81
C MET A 194 14.69 2.89 8.71
N ASP A 195 15.95 2.45 8.72
CA ASP A 195 16.40 1.29 9.49
C ASP A 195 16.44 1.57 10.99
N ILE A 196 16.92 2.76 11.40
CA ILE A 196 16.81 3.23 12.78
C ILE A 196 15.35 3.26 13.21
N GLY A 197 14.46 3.80 12.37
CA GLY A 197 13.03 3.83 12.66
C GLY A 197 12.42 2.43 12.75
N ALA A 198 12.82 1.50 11.92
CA ALA A 198 12.26 0.14 11.90
C ALA A 198 12.78 -0.75 13.05
N GLY A 199 14.06 -0.59 13.46
CA GLY A 199 14.73 -1.51 14.37
C GLY A 199 15.06 -0.94 15.76
N VAL A 200 15.32 0.35 15.85
CA VAL A 200 15.76 1.06 17.07
C VAL A 200 14.67 1.98 17.59
N CYS A 201 14.33 3.03 16.84
CA CYS A 201 13.33 4.02 17.22
C CYS A 201 11.91 3.54 16.83
N THR A 202 11.52 2.36 17.29
CA THR A 202 10.24 1.70 16.96
C THR A 202 9.03 2.44 17.56
N PRO A 203 7.80 2.22 17.05
CA PRO A 203 6.59 2.85 17.59
C PRO A 203 6.32 2.51 19.05
N LYS A 204 6.75 1.33 19.50
CA LYS A 204 6.66 0.83 20.87
C LYS A 204 8.01 0.22 21.23
N GLN A 205 8.42 0.31 22.47
CA GLN A 205 9.70 -0.23 22.97
C GLN A 205 10.91 0.34 22.20
N ALA A 206 11.00 1.68 22.13
CA ALA A 206 12.14 2.35 21.54
C ALA A 206 13.44 2.01 22.32
N LYS A 207 14.46 1.58 21.58
CA LYS A 207 15.76 1.14 22.11
C LYS A 207 16.74 2.31 22.12
N CYS A 208 16.53 3.26 23.02
CA CYS A 208 17.32 4.50 23.09
C CYS A 208 18.77 4.27 23.53
N ASP A 209 19.05 3.19 24.23
CA ASP A 209 20.37 2.75 24.71
C ASP A 209 21.36 2.41 23.59
N ILE A 210 20.83 1.94 22.45
CA ILE A 210 21.65 1.61 21.25
C ILE A 210 21.45 2.61 20.10
N CYS A 211 20.74 3.72 20.33
CA CYS A 211 20.40 4.67 19.28
C CYS A 211 21.56 5.62 19.00
N PRO A 212 22.04 5.75 17.74
CA PRO A 212 23.14 6.66 17.42
C PRO A 212 22.80 8.14 17.67
N LEU A 213 21.54 8.48 17.77
CA LEU A 213 21.04 9.84 17.97
C LEU A 213 20.70 10.13 19.45
N ALA A 214 20.91 9.19 20.39
CA ALA A 214 20.45 9.31 21.77
C ALA A 214 20.97 10.58 22.48
N ALA A 215 22.23 10.94 22.28
CA ALA A 215 22.88 12.07 22.94
C ALA A 215 22.18 13.43 22.70
N GLY A 216 21.72 13.67 21.44
CA GLY A 216 21.02 14.89 21.02
C GLY A 216 19.50 14.80 21.14
N CYS A 217 18.95 13.60 21.36
CA CYS A 217 17.52 13.36 21.22
C CYS A 217 16.69 13.87 22.38
N ALA A 218 15.76 14.80 22.11
CA ALA A 218 14.86 15.36 23.12
C ALA A 218 13.91 14.30 23.72
N ALA A 219 13.40 13.38 22.91
CA ALA A 219 12.53 12.31 23.40
C ALA A 219 13.23 11.28 24.27
N CYS A 220 14.54 11.05 24.05
CA CYS A 220 15.36 10.15 24.88
C CYS A 220 15.46 10.65 26.33
N ARG A 221 15.37 11.96 26.54
CA ARG A 221 15.34 12.59 27.87
C ARG A 221 13.98 12.60 28.53
N ARG A 222 12.92 12.16 27.84
CA ARG A 222 11.57 12.03 28.41
C ARG A 222 11.42 10.69 29.13
N SER A 223 10.52 10.61 30.07
CA SER A 223 10.16 9.34 30.76
C SER A 223 9.59 8.30 29.79
N ASN A 224 8.92 8.75 28.74
CA ASN A 224 8.34 7.89 27.72
C ASN A 224 8.52 8.49 26.31
N PRO A 225 9.56 8.11 25.54
CA PRO A 225 9.77 8.58 24.18
C PRO A 225 8.64 8.18 23.21
N GLU A 226 7.82 7.20 23.57
CA GLU A 226 6.74 6.64 22.74
C GLU A 226 5.48 7.52 22.72
N ASP A 227 5.40 8.53 23.58
CA ASP A 227 4.35 9.55 23.53
C ASP A 227 4.42 10.37 22.23
N LEU A 228 5.58 10.33 21.56
CA LEU A 228 5.82 10.97 20.27
C LEU A 228 5.92 9.93 19.12
N PRO A 229 5.39 10.24 17.94
CA PRO A 229 4.55 11.39 17.57
C PRO A 229 3.17 11.37 18.26
N VAL A 230 2.67 12.56 18.59
CA VAL A 230 1.29 12.71 19.12
C VAL A 230 0.30 12.11 18.12
N LYS A 231 -0.52 11.19 18.60
CA LYS A 231 -1.54 10.53 17.78
C LYS A 231 -2.86 11.30 17.93
N PRO A 232 -3.40 11.89 16.86
CA PRO A 232 -4.76 12.42 16.92
C PRO A 232 -5.73 11.30 17.28
N ALA A 233 -6.77 11.62 18.04
CA ALA A 233 -7.86 10.68 18.30
C ALA A 233 -8.41 10.16 16.96
N LYS A 234 -8.42 8.83 16.78
CA LYS A 234 -8.97 8.25 15.56
C LYS A 234 -10.49 8.37 15.62
N PRO A 235 -11.14 9.06 14.69
CA PRO A 235 -12.60 9.03 14.60
C PRO A 235 -13.05 7.58 14.40
N ALA A 236 -14.18 7.22 15.01
CA ALA A 236 -14.79 5.92 14.80
C ALA A 236 -15.06 5.73 13.29
N LYS A 237 -14.66 4.57 12.75
CA LYS A 237 -14.93 4.29 11.34
C LYS A 237 -16.43 4.18 11.12
N PRO A 238 -17.01 4.89 10.14
CA PRO A 238 -18.41 4.72 9.80
C PRO A 238 -18.70 3.25 9.48
N VAL A 239 -19.85 2.76 9.91
CA VAL A 239 -20.34 1.42 9.57
C VAL A 239 -21.26 1.54 8.36
N ARG A 240 -20.98 0.80 7.31
CA ARG A 240 -21.80 0.70 6.12
C ARG A 240 -22.36 -0.70 6.00
N GLN A 241 -23.56 -0.83 5.45
CA GLN A 241 -24.21 -2.11 5.25
C GLN A 241 -24.34 -2.38 3.76
N GLY A 242 -24.12 -3.64 3.37
CA GLY A 242 -24.24 -4.07 1.99
C GLY A 242 -24.73 -5.51 1.86
N GLU A 243 -25.08 -5.88 0.63
CA GLU A 243 -25.52 -7.23 0.27
C GLU A 243 -24.58 -7.79 -0.80
N ILE A 244 -24.26 -9.08 -0.70
CA ILE A 244 -23.52 -9.83 -1.70
C ILE A 244 -24.40 -10.99 -2.17
N TYR A 245 -24.48 -11.17 -3.49
CA TYR A 245 -25.26 -12.22 -4.11
C TYR A 245 -24.32 -13.29 -4.67
N VAL A 246 -24.32 -14.47 -4.07
CA VAL A 246 -23.64 -15.65 -4.61
C VAL A 246 -24.65 -16.39 -5.45
N ILE A 247 -24.56 -16.26 -6.76
CA ILE A 247 -25.49 -16.83 -7.72
C ILE A 247 -24.79 -18.01 -8.40
N SER A 248 -25.40 -19.19 -8.32
CA SER A 248 -24.85 -20.43 -8.88
C SER A 248 -25.79 -21.03 -9.93
N ASN A 249 -25.20 -21.75 -10.90
CA ASN A 249 -25.92 -22.54 -11.89
C ASN A 249 -25.79 -24.06 -11.58
N PRO A 250 -26.54 -24.94 -12.27
CA PRO A 250 -26.44 -26.38 -12.08
C PRO A 250 -25.10 -27.01 -12.50
N PHE A 251 -24.25 -26.26 -13.20
CA PHE A 251 -22.90 -26.68 -13.61
C PHE A 251 -21.83 -26.34 -12.59
N ASN A 252 -22.24 -25.97 -11.38
CA ASN A 252 -21.35 -25.59 -10.29
C ASN A 252 -20.46 -24.36 -10.59
N GLN A 253 -20.95 -23.46 -11.47
CA GLN A 253 -20.31 -22.19 -11.76
C GLN A 253 -21.02 -21.08 -10.98
N ILE A 254 -20.30 -20.00 -10.75
CA ILE A 254 -20.78 -18.81 -10.05
C ILE A 254 -20.78 -17.58 -10.95
N LEU A 255 -21.76 -16.71 -10.72
CA LEU A 255 -21.87 -15.47 -11.47
C LEU A 255 -20.93 -14.41 -10.92
N MET A 256 -20.08 -13.88 -11.80
CA MET A 256 -19.10 -12.86 -11.48
C MET A 256 -19.29 -11.63 -12.36
N THR A 257 -18.82 -10.49 -11.87
CA THR A 257 -18.76 -9.24 -12.62
C THR A 257 -17.45 -8.53 -12.40
N ARG A 258 -16.95 -7.85 -13.44
CA ARG A 258 -15.78 -6.97 -13.30
C ARG A 258 -16.26 -5.62 -12.76
N ARG A 259 -15.73 -5.23 -11.61
CA ARG A 259 -16.06 -3.94 -10.99
C ARG A 259 -15.54 -2.78 -11.85
N ALA A 260 -16.16 -1.62 -11.73
CA ALA A 260 -15.70 -0.40 -12.39
C ALA A 260 -14.20 -0.16 -12.14
N PRO A 261 -13.45 0.39 -13.12
CA PRO A 261 -12.00 0.56 -12.99
C PRO A 261 -11.58 1.42 -11.79
N THR A 262 -12.46 2.32 -11.35
CA THR A 262 -12.24 3.24 -10.23
C THR A 262 -13.06 2.84 -9.00
N GLY A 263 -12.64 3.35 -7.83
CA GLY A 263 -13.33 3.06 -6.57
C GLY A 263 -12.82 1.80 -5.87
N LEU A 264 -13.57 1.37 -4.88
CA LEU A 264 -13.19 0.28 -3.99
C LEU A 264 -13.19 -1.07 -4.73
N LEU A 265 -12.07 -1.81 -4.66
CA LEU A 265 -11.84 -3.05 -5.42
C LEU A 265 -12.00 -2.86 -6.94
N GLY A 266 -11.67 -1.66 -7.45
CA GLY A 266 -11.85 -1.29 -8.85
C GLY A 266 -11.08 -2.21 -9.81
N GLY A 267 -11.74 -2.60 -10.91
CA GLY A 267 -11.21 -3.49 -11.95
C GLY A 267 -11.12 -4.97 -11.56
N MET A 268 -11.43 -5.33 -10.31
CA MET A 268 -11.37 -6.72 -9.86
C MET A 268 -12.65 -7.48 -10.19
N MET A 269 -12.54 -8.78 -10.39
CA MET A 269 -13.68 -9.68 -10.43
C MET A 269 -14.30 -9.81 -9.03
N GLY A 270 -15.60 -9.87 -8.96
CA GLY A 270 -16.31 -10.02 -7.71
C GLY A 270 -17.74 -10.50 -7.90
N PHE A 271 -18.37 -10.88 -6.80
CA PHE A 271 -19.78 -11.20 -6.80
C PHE A 271 -20.65 -9.97 -7.07
N PRO A 272 -21.81 -10.12 -7.70
CA PRO A 272 -22.84 -9.10 -7.72
C PRO A 272 -23.11 -8.61 -6.29
N SER A 273 -23.22 -7.31 -6.09
CA SER A 273 -23.42 -6.74 -4.76
C SER A 273 -24.20 -5.43 -4.83
N SER A 274 -24.91 -5.10 -3.75
CA SER A 274 -25.38 -3.73 -3.54
C SER A 274 -24.21 -2.77 -3.40
N GLY A 275 -24.44 -1.48 -3.51
CA GLY A 275 -23.47 -0.49 -3.02
C GLY A 275 -23.21 -0.68 -1.51
N TRP A 276 -22.21 0.01 -1.01
CA TRP A 276 -21.80 -0.04 0.40
C TRP A 276 -22.79 0.66 1.36
N ASP A 277 -23.90 1.15 0.86
CA ASP A 277 -24.96 1.88 1.56
C ASP A 277 -26.35 1.30 1.25
N LYS A 278 -26.41 0.12 0.62
CA LYS A 278 -27.62 -0.54 0.08
C LYS A 278 -28.36 0.26 -1.01
N SER A 279 -27.76 1.33 -1.53
CA SER A 279 -28.43 2.23 -2.47
C SER A 279 -28.21 1.87 -3.95
N HIS A 280 -27.21 1.03 -4.25
CA HIS A 280 -26.78 0.74 -5.62
C HIS A 280 -26.98 -0.75 -5.94
N HIS A 281 -28.21 -1.13 -6.25
CA HIS A 281 -28.50 -2.44 -6.79
C HIS A 281 -28.48 -2.38 -8.32
N ASP A 282 -27.92 -3.40 -8.97
CA ASP A 282 -28.11 -3.55 -10.42
C ASP A 282 -29.55 -3.97 -10.68
N GLN A 283 -30.35 -3.00 -11.14
CA GLN A 283 -31.77 -3.21 -11.40
C GLN A 283 -32.00 -4.24 -12.50
N LYS A 284 -31.12 -4.33 -13.49
CA LYS A 284 -31.22 -5.32 -14.57
C LYS A 284 -31.03 -6.74 -14.03
N LEU A 285 -30.01 -6.91 -13.16
CA LEU A 285 -29.77 -8.19 -12.50
C LEU A 285 -30.96 -8.57 -11.59
N LEU A 286 -31.45 -7.63 -10.77
CA LEU A 286 -32.55 -7.90 -9.87
C LEU A 286 -33.83 -8.26 -10.62
N ALA A 287 -34.12 -7.59 -11.74
CA ALA A 287 -35.23 -7.94 -12.61
C ALA A 287 -35.08 -9.34 -13.23
N ALA A 288 -33.86 -9.70 -13.66
CA ALA A 288 -33.58 -11.04 -14.21
C ALA A 288 -33.67 -12.15 -13.15
N LEU A 289 -33.62 -11.81 -11.87
CA LEU A 289 -33.70 -12.74 -10.73
C LEU A 289 -35.05 -12.68 -10.00
N ALA A 290 -36.05 -11.99 -10.55
CA ALA A 290 -37.34 -11.76 -9.88
C ALA A 290 -38.06 -13.07 -9.46
N ASP A 291 -37.97 -14.11 -10.29
CA ASP A 291 -38.56 -15.43 -10.02
C ASP A 291 -37.61 -16.40 -9.32
N ALA A 292 -36.37 -16.01 -9.10
CA ALA A 292 -35.40 -16.88 -8.47
C ALA A 292 -35.50 -16.86 -6.93
N ARG A 293 -35.42 -18.05 -6.31
CA ARG A 293 -35.44 -18.16 -4.84
C ARG A 293 -34.17 -17.56 -4.25
N LYS A 294 -34.30 -16.42 -3.57
CA LYS A 294 -33.23 -15.75 -2.82
C LYS A 294 -33.21 -16.25 -1.38
N ILE A 295 -32.13 -16.91 -0.97
CA ILE A 295 -31.95 -17.44 0.38
C ILE A 295 -30.92 -16.57 1.09
N ARG A 296 -31.33 -15.89 2.16
CA ARG A 296 -30.41 -15.15 3.02
C ARG A 296 -29.64 -16.12 3.89
N LEU A 297 -28.31 -16.03 3.89
CA LEU A 297 -27.47 -16.86 4.77
C LEU A 297 -27.54 -16.38 6.22
N PRO A 298 -27.42 -17.31 7.19
CA PRO A 298 -27.68 -17.01 8.61
C PRO A 298 -26.69 -15.99 9.21
N GLN A 299 -25.44 -16.00 8.74
CA GLN A 299 -24.38 -15.18 9.33
C GLN A 299 -24.10 -13.93 8.49
N ARG A 300 -23.97 -12.80 9.18
CA ARG A 300 -23.38 -11.59 8.64
C ARG A 300 -21.89 -11.63 8.90
N PHE A 301 -21.10 -10.96 8.06
CA PHE A 301 -19.69 -10.76 8.36
C PHE A 301 -19.28 -9.29 8.21
N SER A 302 -18.23 -8.91 8.95
CA SER A 302 -17.63 -7.60 8.83
C SER A 302 -16.34 -7.65 8.04
N HIS A 303 -16.13 -6.65 7.18
CA HIS A 303 -14.88 -6.40 6.51
C HIS A 303 -14.42 -4.97 6.76
N ILE A 304 -13.18 -4.80 7.20
CA ILE A 304 -12.64 -3.49 7.55
C ILE A 304 -11.85 -2.94 6.37
N PHE A 305 -12.36 -1.86 5.80
CA PHE A 305 -11.65 -1.05 4.83
C PHE A 305 -10.87 0.08 5.50
N THR A 306 -10.04 0.78 4.73
CA THR A 306 -9.25 1.89 5.25
C THR A 306 -10.14 2.98 5.88
N HIS A 307 -11.28 3.31 5.25
CA HIS A 307 -12.13 4.45 5.62
C HIS A 307 -13.44 4.08 6.33
N PHE A 308 -13.86 2.81 6.29
CA PHE A 308 -15.11 2.36 6.90
C PHE A 308 -15.07 0.86 7.23
N ARG A 309 -16.03 0.41 8.05
CA ARG A 309 -16.35 -1.01 8.24
C ARG A 309 -17.58 -1.34 7.39
N ALA A 310 -17.50 -2.40 6.58
CA ALA A 310 -18.65 -2.95 5.88
C ALA A 310 -19.20 -4.14 6.65
N ASP A 311 -20.46 -4.08 7.03
CA ASP A 311 -21.22 -5.22 7.56
C ASP A 311 -22.07 -5.78 6.41
N MET A 312 -21.76 -7.02 5.98
CA MET A 312 -22.29 -7.61 4.76
C MET A 312 -23.27 -8.73 5.07
N GLU A 313 -24.39 -8.71 4.36
CA GLU A 313 -25.32 -9.84 4.26
C GLU A 313 -25.01 -10.63 2.99
N VAL A 314 -25.05 -11.94 3.07
CA VAL A 314 -24.83 -12.82 1.91
C VAL A 314 -26.13 -13.52 1.56
N PHE A 315 -26.44 -13.51 0.28
CA PHE A 315 -27.58 -14.21 -0.27
C PHE A 315 -27.09 -15.26 -1.27
N HIS A 316 -27.61 -16.46 -1.18
CA HIS A 316 -27.43 -17.49 -2.18
C HIS A 316 -28.64 -17.56 -3.09
N ILE A 317 -28.41 -17.62 -4.40
CA ILE A 317 -29.45 -17.74 -5.43
C ILE A 317 -29.01 -18.83 -6.39
N GLN A 318 -29.87 -19.83 -6.59
CA GLN A 318 -29.66 -20.85 -7.60
C GLN A 318 -30.54 -20.57 -8.79
N VAL A 319 -29.97 -20.51 -9.98
CA VAL A 319 -30.72 -20.35 -11.24
C VAL A 319 -30.68 -21.65 -12.02
N ASN A 320 -31.66 -21.81 -12.94
CA ASN A 320 -31.75 -22.97 -13.80
C ASN A 320 -30.85 -22.84 -15.05
N THR A 321 -30.78 -23.90 -15.84
CA THR A 321 -29.92 -23.97 -17.04
C THR A 321 -30.36 -23.01 -18.15
N SER A 322 -31.63 -22.58 -18.17
CA SER A 322 -32.14 -21.65 -19.19
C SER A 322 -31.91 -20.18 -18.83
N TRP A 323 -31.54 -19.89 -17.59
CA TRP A 323 -31.29 -18.52 -17.15
C TRP A 323 -30.00 -17.97 -17.77
N GLN A 324 -30.07 -16.80 -18.37
CA GLN A 324 -28.93 -16.13 -18.99
C GLN A 324 -28.52 -14.90 -18.19
N PRO A 325 -27.23 -14.71 -17.94
CA PRO A 325 -26.76 -13.53 -17.24
C PRO A 325 -26.96 -12.25 -18.08
N PRO A 326 -27.31 -11.12 -17.46
CA PRO A 326 -27.28 -9.82 -18.13
C PRO A 326 -25.88 -9.44 -18.60
N GLU A 327 -25.78 -8.46 -19.53
CA GLU A 327 -24.51 -7.87 -19.92
C GLU A 327 -23.67 -7.47 -18.69
N ASN A 328 -22.35 -7.61 -18.77
CA ASN A 328 -21.37 -7.37 -17.70
C ASN A 328 -21.28 -8.46 -16.63
N TYR A 329 -22.04 -9.54 -16.74
CA TYR A 329 -21.92 -10.72 -15.88
C TYR A 329 -21.49 -11.93 -16.69
N SER A 330 -20.65 -12.75 -16.09
CA SER A 330 -20.20 -14.01 -16.71
C SER A 330 -20.13 -15.14 -15.69
N TRP A 331 -20.37 -16.35 -16.17
CA TRP A 331 -20.12 -17.56 -15.38
C TRP A 331 -18.61 -17.79 -15.25
N ALA A 332 -18.18 -18.12 -14.05
CA ALA A 332 -16.78 -18.45 -13.76
C ALA A 332 -16.73 -19.73 -12.91
N ASP A 333 -15.67 -20.48 -13.10
CA ASP A 333 -15.35 -21.60 -12.24
C ASP A 333 -14.92 -21.10 -10.85
N ILE A 334 -15.17 -21.93 -9.83
CA ILE A 334 -14.90 -21.58 -8.44
C ILE A 334 -13.39 -21.64 -8.20
N ASN A 335 -12.74 -20.49 -8.16
CA ASN A 335 -11.34 -20.34 -7.78
C ASN A 335 -11.16 -19.23 -6.72
N PRO A 336 -11.38 -19.53 -5.43
CA PRO A 336 -11.32 -18.52 -4.37
C PRO A 336 -9.95 -17.85 -4.22
N ASP A 337 -8.87 -18.48 -4.68
CA ASP A 337 -7.52 -17.93 -4.46
C ASP A 337 -7.28 -16.62 -5.20
N ASP A 338 -7.97 -16.42 -6.31
CA ASP A 338 -7.86 -15.21 -7.13
C ASP A 338 -8.78 -14.06 -6.64
N TRP A 339 -9.60 -14.28 -5.61
CA TRP A 339 -10.60 -13.30 -5.21
C TRP A 339 -10.11 -12.35 -4.10
N PRO A 340 -10.61 -11.10 -4.08
CA PRO A 340 -10.46 -10.22 -2.93
C PRO A 340 -10.96 -10.85 -1.63
N THR A 341 -10.30 -10.55 -0.52
CA THR A 341 -10.64 -11.10 0.81
C THR A 341 -12.11 -10.91 1.19
N LEU A 342 -12.75 -9.83 0.75
CA LEU A 342 -14.18 -9.60 0.96
C LEU A 342 -15.01 -10.72 0.34
N PHE A 343 -14.74 -11.08 -0.92
CA PHE A 343 -15.48 -12.09 -1.66
C PHE A 343 -15.10 -13.51 -1.21
N LYS A 344 -13.84 -13.74 -0.78
CA LYS A 344 -13.47 -15.01 -0.11
C LYS A 344 -14.32 -15.26 1.13
N LYS A 345 -14.54 -14.25 1.97
CA LYS A 345 -15.41 -14.35 3.15
C LYS A 345 -16.86 -14.65 2.80
N ALA A 346 -17.37 -14.00 1.76
CA ALA A 346 -18.75 -14.27 1.30
C ALA A 346 -18.91 -15.70 0.76
N TRP A 347 -17.92 -16.17 -0.01
CA TRP A 347 -17.89 -17.53 -0.52
C TRP A 347 -17.84 -18.58 0.59
N GLN A 348 -16.96 -18.41 1.59
CA GLN A 348 -16.85 -19.32 2.72
C GLN A 348 -18.19 -19.54 3.43
N GLN A 349 -19.03 -18.51 3.54
CA GLN A 349 -20.37 -18.65 4.09
C GLN A 349 -21.30 -19.41 3.15
N ALA A 350 -21.26 -19.10 1.86
CA ALA A 350 -22.10 -19.78 0.87
C ALA A 350 -21.71 -21.26 0.73
N GLU A 351 -20.43 -21.57 0.65
CA GLU A 351 -19.91 -22.93 0.56
C GLU A 351 -20.30 -23.77 1.78
N SER A 352 -20.16 -23.22 2.99
CA SER A 352 -20.60 -23.90 4.21
C SER A 352 -22.09 -24.20 4.18
N PHE A 353 -22.91 -23.25 3.75
CA PHE A 353 -24.36 -23.44 3.63
C PHE A 353 -24.70 -24.53 2.59
N LEU A 354 -24.06 -24.51 1.42
CA LEU A 354 -24.31 -25.49 0.35
C LEU A 354 -23.92 -26.91 0.78
N LYS A 355 -22.83 -27.09 1.55
CA LYS A 355 -22.46 -28.39 2.09
C LYS A 355 -23.47 -28.94 3.11
N TYR A 356 -24.17 -28.07 3.86
CA TYR A 356 -25.20 -28.49 4.82
C TYR A 356 -26.58 -28.74 4.21
N THR A 357 -26.88 -28.14 3.06
CA THR A 357 -28.21 -28.25 2.44
C THR A 357 -28.26 -29.18 1.23
N GLY A 358 -27.11 -29.69 0.78
CA GLY A 358 -26.98 -30.59 -0.38
C GLY A 358 -26.81 -32.07 -0.02
N GLY A 359 -27.15 -32.48 1.25
CA GLY A 359 -27.20 -33.85 1.71
C GLY A 359 -28.62 -34.41 1.69
#